data_f60e12bfeb2e2a669349de67ddc91a34
#
_entry.id   f60e12bfeb2e2a669349de67ddc91a34
#
_cell.length_a   1.000
_cell.length_b   1.000
_cell.length_c   1.000
_cell.angle_alpha   90.00
_cell.angle_beta   90.00
_cell.angle_gamma   90.00
#
_symmetry.space_group_name_H-M   'P 1'
#
loop_
_entity.id
_entity.type
_entity.pdbx_description
1 polymer ?
#
loop_
_entity_poly.entity_id
_entity_poly.type
_entity_poly.pdbx_seq_one_letter_code
_entity_poly.pdbx_strand_id
1 'polypeptide(L)'
;IAREAGLFPLARLILQNVTDLEKEAEKFICEGFATGKEALAGAVDILVEALSEDVNLRALTYQEVLRHSKLTSQVKDESLDEKQVFQIYYDFSETVGNMQGYRTLALNRGEKLGVLKVSFEHAADRILAFFAARFKVKNAYIDEVVQQSVKKKVLPAIERRIRTELTEKAEEGAIQLFSDNLRNLLLVAPLKGRVVLGFDPAFRTGAKLAVVDATGKMLTTQVIYPVKPASSRQIEEAKRDLADLIGQYSVEIIAIGNGTASRESEAFVAEVLKDFPEVSYVIV
;
A
#
# COMPACT_ATOMS: atom_id res chain seq x y z
N ILE A 1 -5.22 -37.56 2.17
CA ILE A 1 -4.94 -38.42 3.35
C ILE A 1 -6.24 -39.05 3.87
N ALA A 2 -7.18 -38.35 4.52
CA ALA A 2 -8.38 -38.95 5.10
C ALA A 2 -9.31 -39.61 4.04
N ARG A 3 -9.45 -39.05 2.85
CA ARG A 3 -10.17 -39.66 1.71
C ARG A 3 -9.49 -40.92 1.18
N GLU A 4 -8.19 -40.93 1.09
CA GLU A 4 -7.36 -42.07 0.66
C GLU A 4 -7.39 -43.20 1.69
N ALA A 5 -7.46 -42.85 2.96
CA ALA A 5 -7.65 -43.76 4.08
C ALA A 5 -9.06 -44.40 4.15
N GLY A 6 -9.97 -44.06 3.21
CA GLY A 6 -11.30 -44.66 3.13
C GLY A 6 -12.33 -44.14 4.14
N LEU A 7 -12.11 -42.94 4.75
CA LEU A 7 -13.03 -42.39 5.77
C LEU A 7 -14.28 -41.70 5.21
N PHE A 8 -14.45 -41.66 3.89
CA PHE A 8 -15.61 -41.03 3.25
C PHE A 8 -16.97 -41.63 3.69
N PRO A 9 -17.12 -42.99 3.84
CA PRO A 9 -18.37 -43.53 4.37
C PRO A 9 -18.69 -43.07 5.79
N LEU A 10 -17.67 -42.89 6.66
CA LEU A 10 -17.85 -42.36 8.02
C LEU A 10 -18.33 -40.90 7.97
N ALA A 11 -17.79 -40.06 7.06
CA ALA A 11 -18.29 -38.71 6.82
C ALA A 11 -19.78 -38.71 6.41
N ARG A 12 -20.23 -39.67 5.62
CA ARG A 12 -21.67 -39.83 5.28
C ARG A 12 -22.54 -40.19 6.49
N LEU A 13 -22.04 -41.01 7.42
CA LEU A 13 -22.76 -41.36 8.66
C LEU A 13 -22.95 -40.11 9.55
N ILE A 14 -21.99 -39.21 9.61
CA ILE A 14 -22.14 -37.91 10.30
C ILE A 14 -23.32 -37.12 9.70
N LEU A 15 -23.44 -37.07 8.36
CA LEU A 15 -24.52 -36.38 7.67
C LEU A 15 -25.90 -37.06 7.83
N GLN A 16 -25.92 -38.34 8.16
CA GLN A 16 -27.15 -39.11 8.39
C GLN A 16 -27.62 -39.07 9.85
N ASN A 17 -26.85 -38.46 10.75
CA ASN A 17 -27.14 -38.38 12.19
C ASN A 17 -27.37 -39.74 12.84
N VAL A 18 -26.51 -40.68 12.51
CA VAL A 18 -26.58 -42.05 13.08
C VAL A 18 -26.34 -42.00 14.59
N THR A 19 -27.12 -42.75 15.35
CA THR A 19 -26.91 -42.96 16.78
C THR A 19 -25.61 -43.75 17.00
N ASP A 20 -24.85 -43.39 18.03
CA ASP A 20 -23.56 -44.06 18.40
C ASP A 20 -22.43 -43.93 17.35
N LEU A 21 -22.28 -42.75 16.73
CA LEU A 21 -21.22 -42.48 15.78
C LEU A 21 -19.83 -42.88 16.27
N GLU A 22 -19.58 -42.78 17.57
CA GLU A 22 -18.31 -43.18 18.17
C GLU A 22 -18.04 -44.67 18.05
N LYS A 23 -19.06 -45.51 18.25
CA LYS A 23 -18.93 -46.97 18.05
C LYS A 23 -18.81 -47.34 16.59
N GLU A 24 -19.55 -46.67 15.72
CA GLU A 24 -19.42 -46.87 14.28
C GLU A 24 -17.99 -46.48 13.78
N ALA A 25 -17.40 -45.44 14.34
CA ALA A 25 -16.05 -44.98 13.97
C ALA A 25 -14.97 -46.03 14.28
N GLU A 26 -15.15 -46.89 15.28
CA GLU A 26 -14.19 -47.94 15.58
C GLU A 26 -14.01 -48.93 14.42
N LYS A 27 -15.02 -49.08 13.54
CA LYS A 27 -14.95 -49.89 12.33
C LYS A 27 -14.10 -49.30 11.21
N PHE A 28 -13.71 -48.05 11.35
CA PHE A 28 -12.95 -47.29 10.35
C PHE A 28 -11.51 -46.99 10.79
N ILE A 29 -11.04 -47.65 11.84
CA ILE A 29 -9.64 -47.60 12.27
C ILE A 29 -8.75 -48.13 11.15
N CYS A 30 -7.74 -47.35 10.73
CA CYS A 30 -6.84 -47.70 9.65
C CYS A 30 -5.48 -47.07 9.87
N GLU A 31 -4.51 -47.35 8.97
CA GLU A 31 -3.20 -46.73 9.02
C GLU A 31 -3.31 -45.19 8.96
N GLY A 32 -2.71 -44.51 9.94
CA GLY A 32 -2.80 -43.07 10.12
C GLY A 32 -4.00 -42.57 10.96
N PHE A 33 -4.95 -43.45 11.34
CA PHE A 33 -6.08 -43.16 12.21
C PHE A 33 -6.28 -44.34 13.17
N ALA A 34 -5.49 -44.35 14.24
CA ALA A 34 -5.36 -45.50 15.16
C ALA A 34 -6.54 -45.65 16.15
N THR A 35 -7.41 -44.66 16.24
CA THR A 35 -8.58 -44.67 17.15
C THR A 35 -9.84 -44.20 16.43
N GLY A 36 -11.03 -44.64 16.91
CA GLY A 36 -12.29 -44.15 16.38
C GLY A 36 -12.45 -42.64 16.43
N LYS A 37 -11.86 -41.99 17.45
CA LYS A 37 -11.81 -40.53 17.56
C LYS A 37 -10.99 -39.88 16.46
N GLU A 38 -9.83 -40.45 16.10
CA GLU A 38 -9.02 -39.96 15.00
C GLU A 38 -9.72 -40.18 13.66
N ALA A 39 -10.39 -41.32 13.48
CA ALA A 39 -11.19 -41.57 12.28
C ALA A 39 -12.34 -40.58 12.12
N LEU A 40 -13.03 -40.21 13.24
CA LEU A 40 -14.06 -39.16 13.22
C LEU A 40 -13.48 -37.79 12.87
N ALA A 41 -12.31 -37.43 13.42
CA ALA A 41 -11.64 -36.18 13.06
C ALA A 41 -11.28 -36.17 11.56
N GLY A 42 -10.78 -37.26 11.01
CA GLY A 42 -10.53 -37.40 9.57
C GLY A 42 -11.81 -37.29 8.72
N ALA A 43 -12.92 -37.84 9.20
CA ALA A 43 -14.23 -37.70 8.54
C ALA A 43 -14.76 -36.26 8.59
N VAL A 44 -14.56 -35.55 9.69
CA VAL A 44 -14.85 -34.11 9.84
C VAL A 44 -14.01 -33.32 8.85
N ASP A 45 -12.71 -33.58 8.72
CA ASP A 45 -11.83 -32.91 7.77
C ASP A 45 -12.30 -33.05 6.32
N ILE A 46 -12.82 -34.22 5.92
CA ILE A 46 -13.41 -34.43 4.59
C ILE A 46 -14.61 -33.50 4.37
N LEU A 47 -15.47 -33.35 5.37
CA LEU A 47 -16.65 -32.48 5.30
C LEU A 47 -16.26 -31.02 5.32
N VAL A 48 -15.25 -30.63 6.10
CA VAL A 48 -14.68 -29.27 6.16
C VAL A 48 -14.14 -28.89 4.80
N GLU A 49 -13.38 -29.77 4.14
CA GLU A 49 -12.84 -29.54 2.80
C GLU A 49 -13.97 -29.31 1.80
N ALA A 50 -14.93 -30.26 1.74
CA ALA A 50 -16.06 -30.19 0.81
C ALA A 50 -16.92 -28.91 1.01
N LEU A 51 -17.20 -28.54 2.26
CA LEU A 51 -17.99 -27.35 2.58
C LEU A 51 -17.22 -26.06 2.27
N SER A 52 -15.92 -26.05 2.49
CA SER A 52 -15.05 -24.90 2.23
C SER A 52 -14.88 -24.61 0.74
N GLU A 53 -15.08 -25.60 -0.12
CA GLU A 53 -15.00 -25.46 -1.58
C GLU A 53 -16.32 -25.07 -2.24
N ASP A 54 -17.44 -25.00 -1.48
CA ASP A 54 -18.73 -24.58 -2.04
C ASP A 54 -18.66 -23.15 -2.57
N VAL A 55 -18.76 -23.02 -3.90
CA VAL A 55 -18.63 -21.74 -4.63
C VAL A 55 -19.66 -20.72 -4.18
N ASN A 56 -20.91 -21.16 -3.94
CA ASN A 56 -21.99 -20.28 -3.53
C ASN A 56 -21.77 -19.73 -2.12
N LEU A 57 -21.36 -20.60 -1.18
CA LEU A 57 -21.04 -20.16 0.19
C LEU A 57 -19.86 -19.20 0.22
N ARG A 58 -18.83 -19.45 -0.58
CA ARG A 58 -17.69 -18.54 -0.71
C ARG A 58 -18.11 -17.18 -1.27
N ALA A 59 -18.94 -17.18 -2.32
CA ALA A 59 -19.45 -15.94 -2.91
C ALA A 59 -20.32 -15.15 -1.92
N LEU A 60 -21.23 -15.81 -1.20
CA LEU A 60 -22.04 -15.18 -0.15
C LEU A 60 -21.17 -14.64 0.98
N THR A 61 -20.17 -15.40 1.42
CA THR A 61 -19.25 -14.95 2.47
C THR A 61 -18.44 -13.74 2.02
N TYR A 62 -17.95 -13.72 0.78
CA TYR A 62 -17.23 -12.58 0.21
C TYR A 62 -18.09 -11.30 0.24
N GLN A 63 -19.36 -11.38 -0.20
CA GLN A 63 -20.28 -10.26 -0.17
C GLN A 63 -20.62 -9.81 1.26
N GLU A 64 -20.78 -10.75 2.18
CA GLU A 64 -21.03 -10.45 3.59
C GLU A 64 -19.86 -9.74 4.24
N VAL A 65 -18.63 -10.18 3.96
CA VAL A 65 -17.40 -9.52 4.44
C VAL A 65 -17.29 -8.10 3.90
N LEU A 66 -17.52 -7.88 2.61
CA LEU A 66 -17.47 -6.54 2.03
C LEU A 66 -18.47 -5.58 2.67
N ARG A 67 -19.67 -6.05 2.96
CA ARG A 67 -20.77 -5.20 3.45
C ARG A 67 -20.75 -4.94 4.95
N HIS A 68 -20.34 -5.94 5.73
CA HIS A 68 -20.57 -5.94 7.18
C HIS A 68 -19.31 -6.17 8.02
N SER A 69 -18.20 -6.58 7.42
CA SER A 69 -16.94 -6.68 8.15
C SER A 69 -16.19 -5.36 8.11
N LYS A 70 -15.36 -5.15 9.12
CA LYS A 70 -14.49 -3.98 9.21
C LYS A 70 -13.04 -4.39 9.05
N LEU A 71 -12.27 -3.54 8.40
CA LEU A 71 -10.81 -3.56 8.46
C LEU A 71 -10.40 -2.66 9.61
N THR A 72 -9.65 -3.22 10.54
CA THR A 72 -9.20 -2.53 11.76
C THR A 72 -7.69 -2.47 11.79
N SER A 73 -7.13 -1.43 12.41
CA SER A 73 -5.72 -1.41 12.75
C SER A 73 -5.50 -0.91 14.16
N GLN A 74 -4.46 -1.43 14.77
CA GLN A 74 -3.99 -1.05 16.10
C GLN A 74 -2.48 -0.82 16.04
N VAL A 75 -1.98 0.04 16.91
CA VAL A 75 -0.54 0.21 17.06
C VAL A 75 0.08 -1.11 17.56
N LYS A 76 1.15 -1.54 16.88
CA LYS A 76 1.94 -2.71 17.26
C LYS A 76 3.24 -2.29 17.95
N ASP A 77 3.92 -1.29 17.41
CA ASP A 77 5.14 -0.72 17.96
C ASP A 77 5.24 0.77 17.59
N GLU A 78 4.93 1.63 18.55
CA GLU A 78 4.94 3.09 18.35
C GLU A 78 6.38 3.64 18.19
N SER A 79 7.38 2.95 18.76
CA SER A 79 8.79 3.39 18.67
C SER A 79 9.32 3.42 17.23
N LEU A 80 8.68 2.70 16.31
CA LEU A 80 9.01 2.67 14.90
C LEU A 80 8.38 3.83 14.09
N ASP A 81 7.54 4.65 14.72
CA ASP A 81 6.87 5.81 14.09
C ASP A 81 7.30 7.14 14.73
N GLU A 82 8.62 7.40 14.75
CA GLU A 82 9.21 8.62 15.35
C GLU A 82 8.54 9.92 14.89
N LYS A 83 8.04 9.96 13.65
CA LYS A 83 7.37 11.11 13.04
C LYS A 83 5.86 11.11 13.19
N GLN A 84 5.30 10.12 13.87
CA GLN A 84 3.87 9.94 14.09
C GLN A 84 3.02 9.97 12.80
N VAL A 85 3.59 9.45 11.69
CA VAL A 85 2.94 9.43 10.37
C VAL A 85 1.70 8.52 10.35
N PHE A 86 1.71 7.47 11.19
CA PHE A 86 0.63 6.49 11.27
C PHE A 86 -0.32 6.71 12.46
N GLN A 87 -0.18 7.80 13.23
CA GLN A 87 -0.96 8.04 14.45
C GLN A 87 -2.48 7.93 14.23
N ILE A 88 -3.01 8.42 13.11
CA ILE A 88 -4.44 8.34 12.76
C ILE A 88 -4.93 6.90 12.53
N TYR A 89 -4.03 5.94 12.42
CA TYR A 89 -4.31 4.51 12.22
C TYR A 89 -4.02 3.66 13.46
N TYR A 90 -3.63 4.26 14.60
CA TYR A 90 -3.33 3.52 15.84
C TYR A 90 -4.58 2.88 16.45
N ASP A 91 -5.74 3.45 16.23
CA ASP A 91 -7.05 2.89 16.55
C ASP A 91 -8.01 3.22 15.39
N PHE A 92 -7.95 2.42 14.34
CA PHE A 92 -8.70 2.65 13.12
C PHE A 92 -9.68 1.52 12.86
N SER A 93 -10.87 1.86 12.40
CA SER A 93 -11.90 0.89 12.02
C SER A 93 -12.77 1.46 10.89
N GLU A 94 -12.87 0.74 9.79
CA GLU A 94 -13.73 1.11 8.66
C GLU A 94 -14.32 -0.12 7.99
N THR A 95 -15.57 -0.01 7.50
CA THR A 95 -16.21 -1.06 6.73
C THR A 95 -15.40 -1.35 5.46
N VAL A 96 -15.15 -2.63 5.20
CA VAL A 96 -14.29 -3.08 4.09
C VAL A 96 -14.72 -2.50 2.74
N GLY A 97 -16.01 -2.48 2.45
CA GLY A 97 -16.54 -1.95 1.20
C GLY A 97 -16.39 -0.44 1.00
N ASN A 98 -16.10 0.30 2.08
CA ASN A 98 -15.93 1.76 2.05
C ASN A 98 -14.45 2.18 2.03
N MET A 99 -13.52 1.22 2.09
CA MET A 99 -12.09 1.49 2.16
C MET A 99 -11.60 2.32 0.98
N GLN A 100 -10.98 3.44 1.29
CA GLN A 100 -10.36 4.32 0.31
C GLN A 100 -8.93 3.86 -0.02
N GLY A 101 -8.49 4.06 -1.27
CA GLY A 101 -7.18 3.59 -1.75
C GLY A 101 -6.02 4.13 -0.91
N TYR A 102 -6.00 5.42 -0.60
CA TYR A 102 -4.93 6.02 0.21
C TYR A 102 -4.84 5.44 1.63
N ARG A 103 -5.98 5.06 2.24
CA ARG A 103 -6.01 4.39 3.55
C ARG A 103 -5.46 2.97 3.46
N THR A 104 -5.85 2.24 2.40
CA THR A 104 -5.31 0.90 2.13
C THR A 104 -3.79 0.92 2.02
N LEU A 105 -3.23 1.85 1.23
CA LEU A 105 -1.78 2.00 1.07
C LEU A 105 -1.08 2.41 2.37
N ALA A 106 -1.69 3.29 3.16
CA ALA A 106 -1.15 3.70 4.46
C ALA A 106 -1.12 2.54 5.46
N LEU A 107 -2.21 1.76 5.56
CA LEU A 107 -2.29 0.57 6.42
C LEU A 107 -1.26 -0.49 6.00
N ASN A 108 -1.15 -0.78 4.70
CA ASN A 108 -0.17 -1.73 4.18
C ASN A 108 1.28 -1.29 4.49
N ARG A 109 1.56 0.01 4.36
CA ARG A 109 2.87 0.55 4.69
C ARG A 109 3.18 0.48 6.19
N GLY A 110 2.23 0.86 7.05
CA GLY A 110 2.38 0.80 8.50
C GLY A 110 2.57 -0.64 9.00
N GLU A 111 1.84 -1.61 8.40
CA GLU A 111 1.98 -3.04 8.69
C GLU A 111 3.36 -3.57 8.25
N LYS A 112 3.79 -3.22 7.03
CA LYS A 112 5.12 -3.60 6.49
C LYS A 112 6.28 -3.05 7.33
N LEU A 113 6.13 -1.83 7.87
CA LEU A 113 7.13 -1.21 8.76
C LEU A 113 7.07 -1.75 10.19
N GLY A 114 6.07 -2.58 10.53
CA GLY A 114 5.90 -3.13 11.88
C GLY A 114 5.25 -2.18 12.88
N VAL A 115 4.84 -0.99 12.47
CA VAL A 115 4.17 0.02 13.31
C VAL A 115 2.74 -0.39 13.63
N LEU A 116 2.01 -0.92 12.63
CA LEU A 116 0.60 -1.28 12.75
C LEU A 116 0.40 -2.80 12.72
N LYS A 117 -0.67 -3.25 13.37
CA LYS A 117 -1.25 -4.58 13.21
C LYS A 117 -2.63 -4.39 12.57
N VAL A 118 -2.80 -4.91 11.36
CA VAL A 118 -4.05 -4.83 10.60
C VAL A 118 -4.79 -6.16 10.70
N SER A 119 -6.10 -6.11 10.94
CA SER A 119 -6.95 -7.29 11.10
C SER A 119 -8.38 -7.04 10.61
N PHE A 120 -9.13 -8.12 10.42
CA PHE A 120 -10.55 -8.04 10.11
C PHE A 120 -11.38 -8.30 11.36
N GLU A 121 -12.46 -7.54 11.50
CA GLU A 121 -13.53 -7.78 12.46
C GLU A 121 -14.77 -8.24 11.68
N HIS A 122 -15.20 -9.49 11.91
CA HIS A 122 -16.28 -10.10 11.16
C HIS A 122 -17.59 -10.21 11.96
N ALA A 123 -18.72 -10.05 11.27
CA ALA A 123 -20.03 -10.51 11.74
C ALA A 123 -20.14 -12.04 11.59
N ALA A 124 -19.31 -12.80 12.35
CA ALA A 124 -19.10 -14.23 12.18
C ALA A 124 -20.40 -15.05 12.30
N ASP A 125 -21.33 -14.65 13.18
CA ASP A 125 -22.57 -15.39 13.42
C ASP A 125 -23.44 -15.50 12.16
N ARG A 126 -23.51 -14.47 11.35
CA ARG A 126 -24.25 -14.49 10.07
C ARG A 126 -23.63 -15.45 9.08
N ILE A 127 -22.30 -15.44 8.97
CA ILE A 127 -21.57 -16.33 8.09
C ILE A 127 -21.74 -17.78 8.53
N LEU A 128 -21.60 -18.06 9.83
CA LEU A 128 -21.82 -19.39 10.39
C LEU A 128 -23.25 -19.89 10.12
N ALA A 129 -24.25 -19.00 10.21
CA ALA A 129 -25.63 -19.35 9.91
C ALA A 129 -25.82 -19.76 8.42
N PHE A 130 -25.15 -19.11 7.47
CA PHE A 130 -25.21 -19.50 6.06
C PHE A 130 -24.67 -20.91 5.83
N PHE A 131 -23.56 -21.24 6.49
CA PHE A 131 -22.94 -22.56 6.40
C PHE A 131 -23.77 -23.62 7.09
N ALA A 132 -24.32 -23.35 8.29
CA ALA A 132 -25.16 -24.24 9.02
C ALA A 132 -26.48 -24.59 8.27
N ALA A 133 -27.01 -23.62 7.51
CA ALA A 133 -28.22 -23.82 6.71
C ALA A 133 -28.08 -24.85 5.58
N ARG A 134 -26.85 -25.25 5.22
CA ARG A 134 -26.58 -26.31 4.22
C ARG A 134 -26.93 -27.73 4.78
N PHE A 135 -27.01 -27.86 6.08
CA PHE A 135 -27.27 -29.15 6.71
C PHE A 135 -28.70 -29.25 7.19
N LYS A 136 -29.34 -30.39 6.89
CA LYS A 136 -30.68 -30.74 7.43
C LYS A 136 -30.62 -31.27 8.85
N VAL A 137 -29.42 -31.70 9.24
CA VAL A 137 -29.14 -32.37 10.50
C VAL A 137 -28.31 -31.47 11.38
N LYS A 138 -28.55 -31.54 12.68
CA LYS A 138 -27.76 -30.78 13.67
C LYS A 138 -27.17 -31.78 14.68
N ASN A 139 -25.87 -31.81 14.77
CA ASN A 139 -25.10 -32.54 15.77
C ASN A 139 -23.77 -31.87 16.02
N ALA A 140 -23.05 -32.24 17.07
CA ALA A 140 -21.79 -31.62 17.46
C ALA A 140 -20.72 -31.68 16.36
N TYR A 141 -20.67 -32.71 15.55
CA TYR A 141 -19.74 -32.87 14.45
C TYR A 141 -20.05 -31.90 13.30
N ILE A 142 -21.34 -31.70 12.98
CA ILE A 142 -21.76 -30.71 11.98
C ILE A 142 -21.42 -29.29 12.45
N ASP A 143 -21.64 -28.98 13.73
CA ASP A 143 -21.24 -27.66 14.28
C ASP A 143 -19.74 -27.46 14.20
N GLU A 144 -18.95 -28.50 14.48
CA GLU A 144 -17.50 -28.46 14.30
C GLU A 144 -17.10 -28.26 12.84
N VAL A 145 -17.72 -28.98 11.89
CA VAL A 145 -17.49 -28.82 10.45
C VAL A 145 -17.74 -27.36 10.03
N VAL A 146 -18.86 -26.77 10.45
CA VAL A 146 -19.22 -25.39 10.14
C VAL A 146 -18.19 -24.41 10.72
N GLN A 147 -17.85 -24.56 12.01
CA GLN A 147 -16.88 -23.69 12.68
C GLN A 147 -15.49 -23.75 12.01
N GLN A 148 -15.01 -24.97 11.73
CA GLN A 148 -13.70 -25.14 11.12
C GLN A 148 -13.67 -24.64 9.67
N SER A 149 -14.72 -24.93 8.88
CA SER A 149 -14.83 -24.45 7.50
C SER A 149 -14.78 -22.94 7.43
N VAL A 150 -15.57 -22.25 8.25
CA VAL A 150 -15.64 -20.79 8.26
C VAL A 150 -14.34 -20.19 8.80
N LYS A 151 -13.97 -20.54 10.04
CA LYS A 151 -12.87 -19.83 10.75
C LYS A 151 -11.48 -20.19 10.27
N LYS A 152 -11.25 -21.47 9.89
CA LYS A 152 -9.90 -21.92 9.52
C LYS A 152 -9.63 -21.92 8.00
N LYS A 153 -10.68 -21.95 7.17
CA LYS A 153 -10.52 -22.07 5.72
C LYS A 153 -11.07 -20.88 4.95
N VAL A 154 -12.38 -20.62 5.07
CA VAL A 154 -13.06 -19.67 4.17
C VAL A 154 -12.72 -18.22 4.52
N LEU A 155 -12.88 -17.80 5.78
CA LEU A 155 -12.56 -16.43 6.18
C LEU A 155 -11.12 -16.05 5.88
N PRO A 156 -10.09 -16.82 6.28
CA PRO A 156 -8.71 -16.45 5.97
C PRO A 156 -8.41 -16.38 4.46
N ALA A 157 -9.08 -17.19 3.65
CA ALA A 157 -8.92 -17.14 2.20
C ALA A 157 -9.57 -15.89 1.60
N ILE A 158 -10.75 -15.51 2.09
CA ILE A 158 -11.48 -14.32 1.66
C ILE A 158 -10.77 -13.05 2.12
N GLU A 159 -10.27 -13.01 3.35
CA GLU A 159 -9.45 -11.90 3.85
C GLU A 159 -8.24 -11.62 2.96
N ARG A 160 -7.48 -12.67 2.64
CA ARG A 160 -6.32 -12.53 1.73
C ARG A 160 -6.74 -12.00 0.37
N ARG A 161 -7.80 -12.55 -0.21
CA ARG A 161 -8.33 -12.10 -1.50
C ARG A 161 -8.74 -10.63 -1.47
N ILE A 162 -9.51 -10.22 -0.47
CA ILE A 162 -9.97 -8.84 -0.31
C ILE A 162 -8.78 -7.89 -0.09
N ARG A 163 -7.78 -8.27 0.73
CA ARG A 163 -6.56 -7.46 0.92
C ARG A 163 -5.82 -7.27 -0.40
N THR A 164 -5.70 -8.32 -1.22
CA THR A 164 -5.08 -8.23 -2.55
C THR A 164 -5.87 -7.30 -3.46
N GLU A 165 -7.19 -7.49 -3.59
CA GLU A 165 -8.03 -6.65 -4.45
C GLU A 165 -8.05 -5.17 -4.03
N LEU A 166 -8.10 -4.89 -2.71
CA LEU A 166 -8.01 -3.52 -2.18
C LEU A 166 -6.65 -2.89 -2.51
N THR A 167 -5.58 -3.66 -2.39
CA THR A 167 -4.21 -3.19 -2.67
C THR A 167 -4.03 -2.90 -4.16
N GLU A 168 -4.40 -3.82 -5.04
CA GLU A 168 -4.31 -3.65 -6.49
C GLU A 168 -5.10 -2.42 -6.97
N LYS A 169 -6.35 -2.28 -6.51
CA LYS A 169 -7.18 -1.10 -6.82
C LYS A 169 -6.57 0.20 -6.31
N ALA A 170 -5.97 0.17 -5.11
CA ALA A 170 -5.36 1.35 -4.51
C ALA A 170 -4.07 1.77 -5.24
N GLU A 171 -3.24 0.80 -5.63
CA GLU A 171 -2.01 1.01 -6.38
C GLU A 171 -2.31 1.55 -7.79
N GLU A 172 -3.27 0.96 -8.50
CA GLU A 172 -3.71 1.44 -9.82
C GLU A 172 -4.19 2.89 -9.76
N GLY A 173 -5.05 3.23 -8.78
CA GLY A 173 -5.51 4.60 -8.57
C GLY A 173 -4.39 5.57 -8.22
N ALA A 174 -3.41 5.16 -7.42
CA ALA A 174 -2.25 5.99 -7.08
C ALA A 174 -1.33 6.23 -8.29
N ILE A 175 -1.09 5.21 -9.12
CA ILE A 175 -0.32 5.33 -10.37
C ILE A 175 -1.00 6.29 -11.34
N GLN A 176 -2.32 6.17 -11.51
CA GLN A 176 -3.07 7.07 -12.38
C GLN A 176 -2.99 8.52 -11.91
N LEU A 177 -3.20 8.77 -10.62
CA LEU A 177 -3.08 10.11 -10.03
C LEU A 177 -1.67 10.70 -10.22
N PHE A 178 -0.63 9.88 -10.00
CA PHE A 178 0.75 10.29 -10.22
C PHE A 178 1.00 10.65 -11.70
N SER A 179 0.51 9.82 -12.62
CA SER A 179 0.62 10.07 -14.07
C SER A 179 -0.03 11.38 -14.49
N ASP A 180 -1.25 11.66 -13.98
CA ASP A 180 -1.97 12.90 -14.28
C ASP A 180 -1.24 14.12 -13.72
N ASN A 181 -0.73 14.05 -12.50
CA ASN A 181 0.04 15.12 -11.88
C ASN A 181 1.34 15.38 -12.64
N LEU A 182 2.07 14.32 -13.02
CA LEU A 182 3.30 14.42 -13.80
C LEU A 182 3.02 15.03 -15.17
N ARG A 183 1.95 14.57 -15.84
CA ARG A 183 1.55 15.15 -17.12
C ARG A 183 1.25 16.64 -17.03
N ASN A 184 0.49 17.05 -16.00
CA ASN A 184 0.18 18.46 -15.78
C ASN A 184 1.45 19.29 -15.53
N LEU A 185 2.39 18.75 -14.75
CA LEU A 185 3.67 19.40 -14.50
C LEU A 185 4.51 19.54 -15.77
N LEU A 186 4.60 18.50 -16.59
CA LEU A 186 5.38 18.50 -17.84
C LEU A 186 4.73 19.35 -18.94
N LEU A 187 3.42 19.56 -18.92
CA LEU A 187 2.67 20.36 -19.91
C LEU A 187 2.50 21.82 -19.47
N VAL A 188 3.21 22.29 -18.43
CA VAL A 188 3.24 23.71 -18.10
C VAL A 188 3.73 24.49 -19.32
N ALA A 189 3.01 25.55 -19.67
CA ALA A 189 3.34 26.36 -20.83
C ALA A 189 4.74 27.00 -20.69
N PRO A 190 5.61 26.92 -21.72
CA PRO A 190 6.94 27.53 -21.65
C PRO A 190 6.85 29.05 -21.55
N LEU A 191 7.78 29.66 -20.83
CA LEU A 191 7.96 31.11 -20.81
C LEU A 191 8.48 31.56 -22.17
N LYS A 192 7.59 32.05 -23.04
CA LYS A 192 7.98 32.54 -24.38
C LYS A 192 8.41 34.00 -24.32
N GLY A 193 9.40 34.35 -25.15
CA GLY A 193 9.81 35.72 -25.35
C GLY A 193 10.65 36.30 -24.22
N ARG A 194 11.19 35.47 -23.35
CA ARG A 194 12.04 35.87 -22.22
C ARG A 194 13.41 35.21 -22.30
N VAL A 195 14.43 35.91 -21.83
CA VAL A 195 15.75 35.33 -21.60
C VAL A 195 15.76 34.70 -20.22
N VAL A 196 16.00 33.38 -20.17
CA VAL A 196 15.92 32.59 -18.93
C VAL A 196 17.30 32.00 -18.63
N LEU A 197 17.71 32.11 -17.36
CA LEU A 197 18.84 31.39 -16.80
C LEU A 197 18.34 30.22 -16.00
N GLY A 198 18.59 28.98 -16.47
CA GLY A 198 18.37 27.75 -15.71
C GLY A 198 19.48 27.54 -14.71
N PHE A 199 19.13 27.29 -13.47
CA PHE A 199 20.04 27.04 -12.35
C PHE A 199 19.77 25.66 -11.76
N ASP A 200 20.68 24.70 -11.99
CA ASP A 200 20.59 23.34 -11.44
C ASP A 200 21.49 23.21 -10.20
N PRO A 201 20.92 23.24 -8.99
CA PRO A 201 21.69 23.27 -7.75
C PRO A 201 22.41 21.95 -7.44
N ALA A 202 23.63 22.04 -6.91
CA ALA A 202 24.33 20.89 -6.33
C ALA A 202 25.42 21.33 -5.32
N PHE A 203 25.65 20.49 -4.28
CA PHE A 203 26.66 20.82 -3.25
C PHE A 203 28.10 20.59 -3.71
N ARG A 204 28.41 19.41 -4.25
CA ARG A 204 29.80 18.98 -4.52
C ARG A 204 30.25 19.23 -5.95
N THR A 205 29.38 19.06 -6.92
CA THR A 205 29.70 19.19 -8.34
C THR A 205 29.58 20.61 -8.86
N GLY A 206 29.15 21.53 -7.99
CA GLY A 206 28.83 22.91 -8.37
C GLY A 206 27.45 23.01 -9.02
N ALA A 207 26.85 24.18 -8.96
CA ALA A 207 25.61 24.49 -9.66
C ALA A 207 25.87 24.69 -11.15
N LYS A 208 25.06 24.06 -12.00
CA LYS A 208 25.14 24.17 -13.44
C LYS A 208 24.17 25.26 -13.90
N LEU A 209 24.70 26.20 -14.68
CA LEU A 209 23.93 27.28 -15.25
C LEU A 209 23.81 27.11 -16.77
N ALA A 210 22.65 27.47 -17.30
CA ALA A 210 22.41 27.53 -18.74
C ALA A 210 21.55 28.75 -19.04
N VAL A 211 21.98 29.60 -19.95
CA VAL A 211 21.20 30.74 -20.43
C VAL A 211 20.58 30.40 -21.77
N VAL A 212 19.26 30.61 -21.88
CA VAL A 212 18.51 30.43 -23.12
C VAL A 212 17.87 31.76 -23.55
N ASP A 213 17.85 32.03 -24.84
CA ASP A 213 17.19 33.19 -25.40
C ASP A 213 15.65 33.06 -25.46
N ALA A 214 15.01 34.11 -25.93
CA ALA A 214 13.56 34.21 -26.07
C ALA A 214 12.93 33.12 -26.96
N THR A 215 13.74 32.41 -27.75
CA THR A 215 13.30 31.31 -28.63
C THR A 215 13.59 29.93 -28.03
N GLY A 216 14.29 29.85 -26.89
CA GLY A 216 14.72 28.62 -26.24
C GLY A 216 16.09 28.12 -26.73
N LYS A 217 16.82 28.90 -27.56
CA LYS A 217 18.17 28.56 -28.01
C LYS A 217 19.15 28.77 -26.84
N MET A 218 19.98 27.78 -26.56
CA MET A 218 21.03 27.86 -25.55
C MET A 218 22.13 28.82 -26.03
N LEU A 219 22.41 29.81 -25.18
CA LEU A 219 23.44 30.85 -25.43
C LEU A 219 24.76 30.48 -24.78
N THR A 220 24.73 30.02 -23.54
CA THR A 220 25.93 29.64 -22.78
C THR A 220 25.61 28.68 -21.66
N THR A 221 26.64 27.99 -21.17
CA THR A 221 26.59 27.16 -19.96
C THR A 221 27.82 27.47 -19.10
N GLN A 222 27.62 27.40 -17.78
CA GLN A 222 28.71 27.62 -16.81
C GLN A 222 28.46 26.76 -15.56
N VAL A 223 29.54 26.49 -14.83
CA VAL A 223 29.45 25.84 -13.50
C VAL A 223 29.99 26.80 -12.47
N ILE A 224 29.22 27.05 -11.43
CA ILE A 224 29.61 27.89 -10.30
C ILE A 224 29.50 27.13 -8.98
N TYR A 225 30.17 27.62 -7.94
CA TYR A 225 30.18 27.01 -6.62
C TYR A 225 29.59 27.98 -5.57
N PRO A 226 28.24 28.11 -5.53
CA PRO A 226 27.57 29.17 -4.78
C PRO A 226 27.35 28.85 -3.29
N VAL A 227 27.48 27.58 -2.90
CA VAL A 227 27.12 27.10 -1.55
C VAL A 227 28.17 26.17 -0.95
N LYS A 228 28.21 26.02 0.37
CA LYS A 228 29.13 25.06 1.04
C LYS A 228 28.95 23.65 0.43
N PRO A 229 30.03 22.88 0.28
CA PRO A 229 31.35 23.04 0.92
C PRO A 229 32.31 23.95 0.18
N ALA A 230 31.88 24.79 -0.78
CA ALA A 230 32.72 25.75 -1.44
C ALA A 230 33.36 26.75 -0.45
N SER A 231 34.58 27.19 -0.77
CA SER A 231 35.28 28.23 -0.01
C SER A 231 34.62 29.59 -0.18
N SER A 232 34.85 30.51 0.77
CA SER A 232 34.32 31.90 0.65
C SER A 232 34.77 32.58 -0.63
N ARG A 233 35.99 32.31 -1.11
CA ARG A 233 36.48 32.83 -2.36
C ARG A 233 35.66 32.33 -3.57
N GLN A 234 35.39 31.04 -3.61
CA GLN A 234 34.58 30.46 -4.68
C GLN A 234 33.13 30.98 -4.68
N ILE A 235 32.56 31.22 -3.49
CA ILE A 235 31.21 31.81 -3.38
C ILE A 235 31.22 33.26 -3.91
N GLU A 236 32.23 34.03 -3.60
CA GLU A 236 32.35 35.41 -4.14
C GLU A 236 32.65 35.44 -5.64
N GLU A 237 33.40 34.47 -6.17
CA GLU A 237 33.58 34.27 -7.61
C GLU A 237 32.23 33.90 -8.25
N ALA A 238 31.46 32.99 -7.66
CA ALA A 238 30.14 32.58 -8.12
C ALA A 238 29.12 33.73 -8.17
N LYS A 239 29.18 34.69 -7.22
CA LYS A 239 28.34 35.92 -7.26
C LYS A 239 28.64 36.77 -8.45
N ARG A 240 29.94 37.00 -8.73
CA ARG A 240 30.38 37.79 -9.89
C ARG A 240 29.98 37.11 -11.20
N ASP A 241 30.26 35.82 -11.32
CA ASP A 241 29.92 35.04 -12.50
C ASP A 241 28.42 35.10 -12.81
N LEU A 242 27.56 34.98 -11.76
CA LEU A 242 26.10 35.07 -11.94
C LEU A 242 25.69 36.51 -12.36
N ALA A 243 26.25 37.52 -11.72
CA ALA A 243 25.99 38.93 -12.07
C ALA A 243 26.42 39.25 -13.52
N ASP A 244 27.61 38.77 -13.94
CA ASP A 244 28.10 38.93 -15.30
C ASP A 244 27.20 38.26 -16.33
N LEU A 245 26.70 37.05 -16.05
CA LEU A 245 25.75 36.35 -16.91
C LEU A 245 24.42 37.12 -17.03
N ILE A 246 23.90 37.65 -15.91
CA ILE A 246 22.67 38.45 -15.90
C ILE A 246 22.84 39.69 -16.80
N GLY A 247 23.92 40.44 -16.61
CA GLY A 247 24.17 41.65 -17.37
C GLY A 247 24.49 41.38 -18.85
N GLN A 248 25.36 40.40 -19.14
CA GLN A 248 25.80 40.09 -20.50
C GLN A 248 24.66 39.61 -21.40
N TYR A 249 23.77 38.80 -20.88
CA TYR A 249 22.69 38.19 -21.67
C TYR A 249 21.33 38.84 -21.43
N SER A 250 21.25 39.87 -20.61
CA SER A 250 19.99 40.54 -20.23
C SER A 250 18.97 39.50 -19.71
N VAL A 251 19.39 38.69 -18.75
CA VAL A 251 18.54 37.67 -18.14
C VAL A 251 17.34 38.32 -17.44
N GLU A 252 16.16 37.86 -17.71
CA GLU A 252 14.93 38.37 -17.11
C GLU A 252 14.40 37.47 -15.99
N ILE A 253 14.64 36.14 -16.09
CA ILE A 253 14.13 35.15 -15.15
C ILE A 253 15.22 34.14 -14.85
N ILE A 254 15.37 33.79 -13.56
CA ILE A 254 16.20 32.66 -13.10
C ILE A 254 15.28 31.51 -12.67
N ALA A 255 15.38 30.35 -13.33
CA ALA A 255 14.66 29.12 -12.97
C ALA A 255 15.57 28.22 -12.14
N ILE A 256 15.28 28.07 -10.85
CA ILE A 256 16.08 27.28 -9.90
C ILE A 256 15.42 25.90 -9.74
N GLY A 257 16.16 24.83 -10.01
CA GLY A 257 15.71 23.46 -9.82
C GLY A 257 15.43 23.11 -8.35
N ASN A 258 14.29 22.49 -8.07
CA ASN A 258 13.87 22.11 -6.72
C ASN A 258 14.48 20.76 -6.28
N GLY A 259 15.80 20.65 -6.35
CA GLY A 259 16.54 19.45 -5.96
C GLY A 259 17.43 19.67 -4.73
N THR A 260 18.53 18.91 -4.68
CA THR A 260 19.57 19.04 -3.65
C THR A 260 20.17 20.46 -3.67
N ALA A 261 20.34 21.07 -2.51
CA ALA A 261 20.87 22.44 -2.34
C ALA A 261 19.98 23.58 -2.88
N SER A 262 18.69 23.31 -3.14
CA SER A 262 17.75 24.30 -3.68
C SER A 262 17.57 25.51 -2.76
N ARG A 263 17.38 25.30 -1.45
CA ARG A 263 17.18 26.38 -0.48
C ARG A 263 18.40 27.30 -0.31
N GLU A 264 19.58 26.69 -0.26
CA GLU A 264 20.84 27.42 -0.15
C GLU A 264 21.11 28.22 -1.43
N SER A 265 20.78 27.63 -2.59
CA SER A 265 20.91 28.30 -3.90
C SER A 265 19.90 29.42 -4.06
N GLU A 266 18.67 29.24 -3.58
CA GLU A 266 17.67 30.30 -3.53
C GLU A 266 18.17 31.52 -2.72
N ALA A 267 18.70 31.28 -1.51
CA ALA A 267 19.24 32.33 -0.68
C ALA A 267 20.44 33.07 -1.39
N PHE A 268 21.30 32.31 -2.08
CA PHE A 268 22.41 32.86 -2.87
C PHE A 268 21.92 33.73 -4.04
N VAL A 269 20.96 33.21 -4.83
CA VAL A 269 20.37 33.95 -5.95
C VAL A 269 19.66 35.21 -5.46
N ALA A 270 18.87 35.12 -4.40
CA ALA A 270 18.18 36.27 -3.81
C ALA A 270 19.15 37.35 -3.31
N GLU A 271 20.35 36.97 -2.84
CA GLU A 271 21.37 37.90 -2.45
C GLU A 271 21.94 38.67 -3.66
N VAL A 272 22.26 37.98 -4.76
CA VAL A 272 22.77 38.60 -5.99
C VAL A 272 21.72 39.50 -6.64
N LEU A 273 20.44 39.07 -6.62
CA LEU A 273 19.34 39.83 -7.23
C LEU A 273 19.00 41.15 -6.50
N LYS A 274 19.59 41.45 -5.36
CA LYS A 274 19.45 42.79 -4.74
C LYS A 274 19.98 43.91 -5.64
N ASP A 275 20.95 43.55 -6.48
CA ASP A 275 21.59 44.50 -7.46
C ASP A 275 20.85 44.48 -8.81
N PHE A 276 19.85 43.60 -9.01
CA PHE A 276 19.10 43.42 -10.26
C PHE A 276 17.59 43.35 -9.98
N PRO A 277 16.95 44.44 -9.55
CA PRO A 277 15.56 44.45 -9.12
C PRO A 277 14.54 44.08 -10.21
N GLU A 278 14.94 44.19 -11.48
CA GLU A 278 14.13 43.81 -12.67
C GLU A 278 14.13 42.31 -12.96
N VAL A 279 15.05 41.54 -12.38
CA VAL A 279 15.17 40.09 -12.59
C VAL A 279 14.37 39.35 -11.53
N SER A 280 13.53 38.45 -11.97
CA SER A 280 12.75 37.56 -11.09
C SER A 280 13.35 36.17 -11.03
N TYR A 281 13.07 35.43 -9.95
CA TYR A 281 13.39 33.98 -9.91
C TYR A 281 12.17 33.16 -9.58
N VAL A 282 12.21 31.89 -9.97
CA VAL A 282 11.17 30.88 -9.70
C VAL A 282 11.83 29.52 -9.38
N ILE A 283 11.27 28.80 -8.44
CA ILE A 283 11.67 27.41 -8.15
C ILE A 283 10.81 26.47 -8.98
N VAL A 284 11.47 25.54 -9.72
CA VAL A 284 10.83 24.65 -10.69
C VAL A 284 11.10 23.18 -10.40
#